data_21f8fa394e091c29daa6a0b8e99f2cde
#
_entry.id   21f8fa394e091c29daa6a0b8e99f2cde
#
_cell.length_a   1.000
_cell.length_b   1.000
_cell.length_c   1.000
_cell.angle_alpha   90.00
_cell.angle_beta   90.00
_cell.angle_gamma   90.00
#
_symmetry.space_group_name_H-M   'P 1'
#
loop_
_entity.id
_entity.type
_entity.pdbx_description
1 polymer ?
#
loop_
_entity_poly.entity_id
_entity_poly.type
_entity_poly.pdbx_seq_one_letter_code
_entity_poly.pdbx_strand_id
1 'polypeptide(L)'
;MLWKIRTQATISVPAENVVAITNGGGIRATVKAGDVTKKDINTVLPFGNTLAVVYVTGAELLEALEASTFCTPESLGGFPQAAGLQFALKTYEKYDANPDPYPKSTYYGPKSIQRVTIDNVNGKAFDPTATYAVVTNNFVAGGGDTYYAFAAATDQFDTGLPLDEVVMEYITKELKGVIGEEYALPGDRIVRAASAEELEARGTFLENMSLLCDLTAYTEDSVQGVKAAYAAYKAAKTTEAVEAATADLLKAMPNLVFVPNTFTDAQSGWYKAAVDFAQASGLMNGMTATEFAPNVTTTRAMVAQVLYRLAGSPTVERTGAFADVAPGAWYYDAMLWASSTGILKGYEDGTYRPARAVSRQEMATILLRMADVKLGADLVDAALAEIADGGSVASWARAGVAFCYLGGIMNGVGGAHFDPTGMLTRAQLAQVFFNLYNIGMDEVMNSGEDPEPASSLLAA
;
A
#
# COMPACT_ATOMS: atom_id res chain seq x y z
N MET A 1 -34.88 -10.60 7.27
CA MET A 1 -34.98 -12.05 7.63
C MET A 1 -34.76 -12.28 9.12
N LEU A 2 -33.59 -12.09 9.64
CA LEU A 2 -33.22 -12.35 11.05
C LEU A 2 -34.14 -11.63 12.05
N TRP A 3 -34.40 -10.33 11.84
CA TRP A 3 -35.32 -9.53 12.65
C TRP A 3 -36.74 -10.16 12.71
N LYS A 4 -37.26 -10.58 11.55
CA LYS A 4 -38.63 -11.14 11.47
C LYS A 4 -38.77 -12.40 12.32
N ILE A 5 -37.83 -13.32 12.19
CA ILE A 5 -37.82 -14.57 12.94
C ILE A 5 -37.65 -14.33 14.42
N ARG A 6 -36.73 -13.48 14.85
CA ARG A 6 -36.51 -13.13 16.26
C ARG A 6 -37.72 -12.52 16.95
N THR A 7 -38.58 -11.84 16.19
CA THR A 7 -39.76 -11.12 16.73
C THR A 7 -41.05 -11.91 16.65
N GLN A 8 -41.15 -12.93 15.80
CA GLN A 8 -42.44 -13.55 15.48
C GLN A 8 -42.48 -15.08 15.45
N ALA A 9 -41.37 -15.76 15.59
CA ALA A 9 -41.34 -17.22 15.54
C ALA A 9 -40.77 -17.82 16.85
N THR A 10 -41.26 -19.00 17.19
CA THR A 10 -40.64 -19.81 18.24
C THR A 10 -39.49 -20.60 17.63
N ILE A 11 -38.28 -20.31 18.07
CA ILE A 11 -37.03 -20.96 17.62
C ILE A 11 -36.53 -21.86 18.76
N SER A 12 -36.12 -23.09 18.42
CA SER A 12 -35.73 -24.11 19.39
C SER A 12 -34.27 -24.03 19.87
N VAL A 13 -33.53 -23.01 19.42
CA VAL A 13 -32.14 -22.72 19.83
C VAL A 13 -32.04 -21.37 20.54
N PRO A 14 -30.96 -21.14 21.34
CA PRO A 14 -30.71 -19.83 21.94
C PRO A 14 -30.63 -18.71 20.88
N ALA A 15 -31.04 -17.49 21.25
CA ALA A 15 -31.08 -16.34 20.31
C ALA A 15 -29.72 -16.03 19.70
N GLU A 16 -28.62 -16.30 20.40
CA GLU A 16 -27.27 -16.16 19.91
C GLU A 16 -26.88 -17.15 18.81
N ASN A 17 -27.60 -18.28 18.71
CA ASN A 17 -27.38 -19.31 17.69
C ASN A 17 -28.30 -19.10 16.46
N VAL A 18 -29.00 -17.96 16.35
CA VAL A 18 -29.85 -17.64 15.19
C VAL A 18 -29.11 -16.72 14.26
N VAL A 19 -28.85 -17.21 13.04
CA VAL A 19 -28.17 -16.48 11.96
C VAL A 19 -29.06 -16.36 10.73
N ALA A 20 -28.75 -15.48 9.80
CA ALA A 20 -29.43 -15.43 8.52
C ALA A 20 -28.43 -15.51 7.36
N ILE A 21 -28.79 -16.28 6.34
CA ILE A 21 -28.02 -16.41 5.11
C ILE A 21 -29.02 -16.37 3.95
N THR A 22 -28.73 -15.57 2.93
CA THR A 22 -29.41 -15.66 1.63
C THR A 22 -28.39 -15.67 0.50
N ASN A 23 -28.75 -16.25 -0.63
CA ASN A 23 -27.88 -16.33 -1.80
C ASN A 23 -27.84 -14.99 -2.54
N GLY A 24 -26.66 -14.57 -2.98
CA GLY A 24 -26.46 -13.34 -3.75
C GLY A 24 -27.22 -13.32 -5.07
N GLY A 25 -27.35 -14.49 -5.72
CA GLY A 25 -28.14 -14.67 -6.95
C GLY A 25 -29.62 -14.39 -6.81
N GLY A 26 -30.15 -14.40 -5.59
CA GLY A 26 -31.53 -14.01 -5.27
C GLY A 26 -31.78 -12.49 -5.32
N ILE A 27 -30.72 -11.68 -5.30
CA ILE A 27 -30.76 -10.20 -5.31
C ILE A 27 -30.50 -9.74 -6.74
N ARG A 28 -31.50 -9.20 -7.43
CA ARG A 28 -31.47 -8.99 -8.89
C ARG A 28 -31.37 -7.55 -9.36
N ALA A 29 -31.46 -6.57 -8.48
CA ALA A 29 -31.40 -5.17 -8.84
C ALA A 29 -30.79 -4.31 -7.72
N THR A 30 -30.29 -3.13 -8.11
CA THR A 30 -29.86 -2.07 -7.20
C THR A 30 -30.99 -1.08 -6.99
N VAL A 31 -31.23 -0.66 -5.77
CA VAL A 31 -32.14 0.44 -5.41
C VAL A 31 -31.36 1.75 -5.42
N LYS A 32 -31.81 2.73 -6.19
CA LYS A 32 -31.21 4.08 -6.21
C LYS A 32 -31.65 4.89 -4.99
N ALA A 33 -30.82 5.84 -4.60
CA ALA A 33 -31.20 6.82 -3.57
C ALA A 33 -32.45 7.61 -3.99
N GLY A 34 -33.36 7.86 -3.05
CA GLY A 34 -34.64 8.52 -3.25
C GLY A 34 -35.82 7.70 -2.71
N ASP A 35 -37.04 8.00 -3.20
CA ASP A 35 -38.23 7.26 -2.80
C ASP A 35 -38.21 5.82 -3.31
N VAL A 36 -38.36 4.87 -2.38
CA VAL A 36 -38.36 3.42 -2.68
C VAL A 36 -39.82 2.92 -2.67
N THR A 37 -40.22 2.31 -3.77
CA THR A 37 -41.56 1.77 -3.94
C THR A 37 -41.61 0.25 -3.73
N LYS A 38 -42.82 -0.29 -3.52
CA LYS A 38 -43.03 -1.75 -3.51
C LYS A 38 -42.50 -2.42 -4.79
N LYS A 39 -42.65 -1.76 -5.93
CA LYS A 39 -42.15 -2.29 -7.22
C LYS A 39 -40.63 -2.42 -7.23
N ASP A 40 -39.90 -1.49 -6.60
CA ASP A 40 -38.44 -1.55 -6.52
C ASP A 40 -38.02 -2.77 -5.70
N ILE A 41 -38.65 -3.01 -4.55
CA ILE A 41 -38.38 -4.19 -3.72
C ILE A 41 -38.69 -5.49 -4.48
N ASN A 42 -39.81 -5.55 -5.20
CA ASN A 42 -40.15 -6.73 -6.02
C ASN A 42 -39.18 -6.94 -7.19
N THR A 43 -38.57 -5.86 -7.70
CA THR A 43 -37.54 -5.97 -8.73
C THR A 43 -36.23 -6.49 -8.14
N VAL A 44 -35.91 -6.17 -6.89
CA VAL A 44 -34.74 -6.70 -6.16
C VAL A 44 -34.94 -8.19 -5.84
N LEU A 45 -36.13 -8.60 -5.44
CA LEU A 45 -36.48 -9.98 -4.99
C LEU A 45 -37.62 -10.56 -5.85
N PRO A 46 -37.38 -10.87 -7.15
CA PRO A 46 -38.44 -11.18 -8.10
C PRO A 46 -38.96 -12.62 -8.04
N PHE A 47 -38.33 -13.52 -7.30
CA PHE A 47 -38.57 -14.95 -7.40
C PHE A 47 -39.77 -15.46 -6.56
N GLY A 48 -40.38 -14.62 -5.73
CA GLY A 48 -41.48 -15.02 -4.86
C GLY A 48 -41.06 -16.04 -3.78
N ASN A 49 -39.79 -16.07 -3.44
CA ASN A 49 -39.26 -16.94 -2.37
C ASN A 49 -39.90 -16.58 -1.02
N THR A 50 -40.11 -17.58 -0.21
CA THR A 50 -40.63 -17.45 1.15
C THR A 50 -39.52 -17.57 2.20
N LEU A 51 -39.75 -17.00 3.39
CA LEU A 51 -38.85 -17.09 4.53
C LEU A 51 -38.91 -18.50 5.14
N ALA A 52 -37.76 -19.16 5.23
CA ALA A 52 -37.61 -20.49 5.81
C ALA A 52 -36.55 -20.50 6.93
N VAL A 53 -36.61 -21.51 7.78
CA VAL A 53 -35.64 -21.77 8.83
C VAL A 53 -35.16 -23.22 8.72
N VAL A 54 -33.84 -23.39 8.81
CA VAL A 54 -33.19 -24.71 8.80
C VAL A 54 -32.35 -24.85 10.05
N TYR A 55 -32.45 -25.96 10.75
CA TYR A 55 -31.61 -26.27 11.90
C TYR A 55 -30.46 -27.18 11.47
N VAL A 56 -29.23 -26.68 11.69
CA VAL A 56 -28.00 -27.37 11.29
C VAL A 56 -26.98 -27.32 12.42
N THR A 57 -26.11 -28.31 12.46
CA THR A 57 -24.90 -28.22 13.30
C THR A 57 -23.96 -27.18 12.83
N GLY A 58 -23.00 -26.68 13.65
CA GLY A 58 -21.98 -25.78 13.24
C GLY A 58 -21.10 -26.36 12.12
N ALA A 59 -20.85 -27.68 12.15
CA ALA A 59 -20.11 -28.34 11.07
C ALA A 59 -20.87 -28.27 9.73
N GLU A 60 -22.17 -28.46 9.71
CA GLU A 60 -23.02 -28.35 8.51
C GLU A 60 -23.15 -26.88 8.04
N LEU A 61 -23.17 -25.93 8.99
CA LEU A 61 -23.13 -24.50 8.66
C LEU A 61 -21.81 -24.13 7.96
N LEU A 62 -20.68 -24.60 8.48
CA LEU A 62 -19.36 -24.41 7.85
C LEU A 62 -19.33 -25.07 6.47
N GLU A 63 -19.82 -26.29 6.32
CA GLU A 63 -19.92 -27.01 5.05
C GLU A 63 -20.73 -26.22 4.01
N ALA A 64 -21.85 -25.63 4.41
CA ALA A 64 -22.67 -24.79 3.53
C ALA A 64 -21.91 -23.52 3.06
N LEU A 65 -21.16 -22.89 3.94
CA LEU A 65 -20.33 -21.72 3.61
C LEU A 65 -19.17 -22.10 2.67
N GLU A 66 -18.48 -23.21 2.93
CA GLU A 66 -17.44 -23.76 2.06
C GLU A 66 -17.96 -23.98 0.65
N ALA A 67 -19.11 -24.65 0.52
CA ALA A 67 -19.75 -24.95 -0.77
C ALA A 67 -20.23 -23.69 -1.49
N SER A 68 -20.73 -22.67 -0.75
CA SER A 68 -21.27 -21.45 -1.37
C SER A 68 -20.22 -20.38 -1.67
N THR A 69 -18.95 -20.60 -1.32
CA THR A 69 -17.84 -19.69 -1.57
C THR A 69 -16.67 -20.32 -2.32
N PHE A 70 -16.80 -21.57 -2.77
CA PHE A 70 -15.70 -22.39 -3.25
C PHE A 70 -14.91 -21.81 -4.41
N CYS A 71 -15.54 -21.05 -5.31
CA CYS A 71 -14.88 -20.45 -6.47
C CYS A 71 -14.53 -18.98 -6.30
N THR A 72 -14.75 -18.39 -5.11
CA THR A 72 -14.36 -17.00 -4.85
C THR A 72 -12.86 -16.81 -5.12
N PRO A 73 -12.44 -15.79 -5.90
CA PRO A 73 -13.15 -14.56 -6.28
C PRO A 73 -14.07 -14.66 -7.51
N GLU A 74 -14.19 -15.79 -8.18
CA GLU A 74 -15.14 -15.93 -9.28
C GLU A 74 -16.59 -15.82 -8.79
N SER A 75 -17.45 -15.32 -9.66
CA SER A 75 -18.85 -15.05 -9.31
C SER A 75 -19.66 -16.34 -9.16
N LEU A 76 -20.39 -16.46 -8.07
CA LEU A 76 -21.31 -17.58 -7.79
C LEU A 76 -22.66 -17.05 -7.31
N GLY A 77 -23.75 -17.55 -7.89
CA GLY A 77 -25.11 -17.20 -7.43
C GLY A 77 -25.36 -17.56 -5.97
N GLY A 78 -24.74 -18.63 -5.48
CA GLY A 78 -24.81 -19.09 -4.11
C GLY A 78 -24.06 -18.24 -3.10
N PHE A 79 -23.24 -17.29 -3.53
CA PHE A 79 -22.42 -16.50 -2.58
C PHE A 79 -23.29 -15.91 -1.46
N PRO A 80 -22.92 -16.12 -0.17
CA PRO A 80 -23.78 -15.80 0.96
C PRO A 80 -23.89 -14.30 1.22
N GLN A 81 -25.09 -13.86 1.56
CA GLN A 81 -25.34 -12.58 2.21
C GLN A 81 -25.74 -12.90 3.65
N ALA A 82 -24.87 -12.64 4.62
CA ALA A 82 -24.99 -13.12 5.98
C ALA A 82 -25.39 -12.03 6.98
N ALA A 83 -26.10 -12.41 8.05
CA ALA A 83 -26.34 -11.58 9.23
C ALA A 83 -26.24 -12.43 10.50
N GLY A 84 -25.62 -11.86 11.54
CA GLY A 84 -25.33 -12.57 12.78
C GLY A 84 -24.16 -13.55 12.65
N LEU A 85 -23.39 -13.47 11.60
CA LEU A 85 -22.27 -14.34 11.27
C LEU A 85 -21.12 -13.54 10.68
N GLN A 86 -19.92 -13.77 11.17
CA GLN A 86 -18.69 -13.21 10.59
C GLN A 86 -17.74 -14.34 10.25
N PHE A 87 -17.20 -14.32 9.02
CA PHE A 87 -16.25 -15.33 8.57
C PHE A 87 -15.26 -14.78 7.56
N ALA A 88 -14.09 -15.40 7.51
CA ALA A 88 -13.01 -15.09 6.60
C ALA A 88 -12.87 -16.15 5.50
N LEU A 89 -12.54 -15.71 4.28
CA LEU A 89 -12.28 -16.54 3.12
C LEU A 89 -10.80 -16.51 2.76
N LYS A 90 -10.17 -17.68 2.70
CA LYS A 90 -8.81 -17.89 2.19
C LYS A 90 -8.85 -18.12 0.69
N THR A 91 -9.03 -17.04 -0.09
CA THR A 91 -9.17 -17.13 -1.55
C THR A 91 -7.91 -17.60 -2.26
N TYR A 92 -6.76 -17.55 -1.58
CA TYR A 92 -5.47 -18.04 -2.04
C TYR A 92 -5.31 -19.57 -1.94
N GLU A 93 -6.10 -20.23 -1.10
CA GLU A 93 -6.10 -21.69 -1.03
C GLU A 93 -6.70 -22.25 -2.31
N LYS A 94 -5.94 -23.12 -2.99
CA LYS A 94 -6.41 -23.76 -4.23
C LYS A 94 -7.56 -24.69 -3.93
N TYR A 95 -8.58 -24.57 -4.74
CA TYR A 95 -9.70 -25.48 -4.77
C TYR A 95 -9.26 -26.80 -5.46
N ASP A 96 -9.19 -27.88 -4.69
CA ASP A 96 -9.09 -29.23 -5.23
C ASP A 96 -10.50 -29.80 -5.37
N ALA A 97 -10.90 -30.06 -6.63
CA ALA A 97 -12.16 -30.73 -6.88
C ALA A 97 -12.14 -32.12 -6.21
N ASN A 98 -12.86 -32.25 -5.09
CA ASN A 98 -13.04 -33.54 -4.46
C ASN A 98 -13.85 -34.43 -5.43
N PRO A 99 -13.36 -35.63 -5.80
CA PRO A 99 -14.09 -36.53 -6.71
C PRO A 99 -15.39 -37.05 -6.12
N ASP A 100 -15.62 -36.92 -4.80
CA ASP A 100 -16.85 -37.38 -4.16
C ASP A 100 -17.97 -36.35 -4.35
N PRO A 101 -18.98 -36.63 -5.22
CA PRO A 101 -20.09 -35.72 -5.43
C PRO A 101 -20.90 -35.58 -4.14
N TYR A 102 -21.44 -34.39 -3.91
CA TYR A 102 -22.38 -34.17 -2.83
C TYR A 102 -23.59 -35.12 -3.00
N PRO A 103 -24.03 -35.84 -1.96
CA PRO A 103 -25.15 -36.79 -2.08
C PRO A 103 -26.39 -36.10 -2.61
N LYS A 104 -26.97 -36.66 -3.68
CA LYS A 104 -28.19 -36.18 -4.33
C LYS A 104 -28.10 -34.83 -5.08
N SER A 105 -26.91 -34.39 -5.44
CA SER A 105 -26.67 -33.14 -6.16
C SER A 105 -26.10 -33.41 -7.57
N THR A 106 -26.39 -32.52 -8.51
CA THR A 106 -25.72 -32.43 -9.82
C THR A 106 -24.45 -31.57 -9.74
N TYR A 107 -24.15 -31.01 -8.58
CA TYR A 107 -22.99 -30.19 -8.30
C TYR A 107 -21.85 -31.06 -7.75
N TYR A 108 -20.70 -30.96 -8.38
CA TYR A 108 -19.48 -31.68 -7.99
C TYR A 108 -18.53 -30.75 -7.25
N GLY A 109 -18.89 -30.36 -6.03
CA GLY A 109 -18.06 -29.58 -5.15
C GLY A 109 -17.56 -30.40 -3.97
N PRO A 110 -16.42 -30.07 -3.36
CA PRO A 110 -15.93 -30.74 -2.16
C PRO A 110 -16.82 -30.44 -0.96
N LYS A 111 -16.90 -31.40 -0.04
CA LYS A 111 -17.62 -31.21 1.24
C LYS A 111 -16.95 -30.16 2.15
N SER A 112 -15.64 -30.06 2.10
CA SER A 112 -14.87 -29.06 2.78
C SER A 112 -13.58 -28.82 2.00
N ILE A 113 -13.23 -27.57 1.78
CA ILE A 113 -11.99 -27.13 1.12
C ILE A 113 -11.09 -26.35 2.09
N GLN A 114 -11.53 -26.19 3.36
CA GLN A 114 -10.81 -25.49 4.41
C GLN A 114 -10.46 -24.03 4.06
N ARG A 115 -11.30 -23.39 3.24
CA ARG A 115 -11.14 -21.98 2.83
C ARG A 115 -11.92 -21.03 3.72
N VAL A 116 -12.90 -21.53 4.49
CA VAL A 116 -13.73 -20.72 5.38
C VAL A 116 -13.28 -20.86 6.83
N THR A 117 -13.13 -19.73 7.50
CA THR A 117 -12.97 -19.67 8.96
C THR A 117 -14.09 -18.82 9.52
N ILE A 118 -14.99 -19.42 10.33
CA ILE A 118 -16.04 -18.66 11.02
C ILE A 118 -15.42 -18.04 12.28
N ASP A 119 -15.33 -16.71 12.29
CA ASP A 119 -14.71 -15.94 13.38
C ASP A 119 -15.63 -15.87 14.60
N ASN A 120 -16.91 -15.53 14.36
CA ASN A 120 -17.90 -15.48 15.43
C ASN A 120 -19.33 -15.61 14.90
N VAL A 121 -20.24 -15.97 15.80
CA VAL A 121 -21.70 -15.96 15.61
C VAL A 121 -22.31 -15.07 16.67
N ASN A 122 -22.96 -13.97 16.24
CA ASN A 122 -23.55 -12.95 17.12
C ASN A 122 -22.59 -12.48 18.24
N GLY A 123 -21.30 -12.32 17.91
CA GLY A 123 -20.24 -11.89 18.84
C GLY A 123 -19.71 -12.97 19.78
N LYS A 124 -20.14 -14.23 19.65
CA LYS A 124 -19.62 -15.38 20.40
C LYS A 124 -18.72 -16.25 19.51
N ALA A 125 -17.78 -16.95 20.14
CA ALA A 125 -16.95 -17.93 19.44
C ALA A 125 -17.82 -19.00 18.75
N PHE A 126 -17.45 -19.35 17.54
CA PHE A 126 -18.11 -20.41 16.79
C PHE A 126 -17.88 -21.79 17.43
N ASP A 127 -18.97 -22.58 17.55
CA ASP A 127 -18.94 -23.96 18.06
C ASP A 127 -19.42 -24.91 16.94
N PRO A 128 -18.55 -25.75 16.36
CA PRO A 128 -18.93 -26.69 15.31
C PRO A 128 -19.92 -27.77 15.75
N THR A 129 -20.10 -28.00 17.05
CA THR A 129 -20.99 -29.00 17.60
C THR A 129 -22.36 -28.45 18.03
N ALA A 130 -22.48 -27.13 18.17
CA ALA A 130 -23.73 -26.48 18.53
C ALA A 130 -24.75 -26.54 17.37
N THR A 131 -26.03 -26.49 17.70
CA THR A 131 -27.11 -26.34 16.72
C THR A 131 -27.37 -24.86 16.47
N TYR A 132 -27.45 -24.49 15.20
CA TYR A 132 -27.78 -23.15 14.71
C TYR A 132 -29.09 -23.17 13.93
N ALA A 133 -29.93 -22.17 14.15
CA ALA A 133 -31.08 -21.90 13.30
C ALA A 133 -30.68 -20.92 12.20
N VAL A 134 -30.60 -21.37 10.97
CA VAL A 134 -30.29 -20.55 9.78
C VAL A 134 -31.59 -20.06 9.16
N VAL A 135 -31.84 -18.78 9.26
CA VAL A 135 -32.95 -18.08 8.61
C VAL A 135 -32.56 -17.81 7.15
N THR A 136 -33.28 -18.40 6.22
CA THR A 136 -32.95 -18.32 4.79
C THR A 136 -34.22 -18.21 3.95
N ASN A 137 -34.12 -18.39 2.64
CA ASN A 137 -35.26 -18.53 1.77
C ASN A 137 -35.52 -20.00 1.43
N ASN A 138 -36.72 -20.34 1.03
CA ASN A 138 -37.16 -21.71 0.73
C ASN A 138 -36.32 -22.38 -0.39
N PHE A 139 -35.79 -21.61 -1.35
CA PHE A 139 -34.93 -22.14 -2.41
C PHE A 139 -33.57 -22.60 -1.82
N VAL A 140 -32.95 -21.78 -0.97
CA VAL A 140 -31.70 -22.10 -0.30
C VAL A 140 -31.90 -23.22 0.74
N ALA A 141 -33.02 -23.20 1.49
CA ALA A 141 -33.37 -24.27 2.42
C ALA A 141 -33.53 -25.65 1.70
N GLY A 142 -34.04 -25.64 0.49
CA GLY A 142 -34.14 -26.82 -0.37
C GLY A 142 -32.83 -27.26 -1.04
N GLY A 143 -31.70 -26.58 -0.75
CA GLY A 143 -30.37 -26.92 -1.30
C GLY A 143 -30.04 -26.23 -2.61
N GLY A 144 -30.79 -25.20 -3.01
CA GLY A 144 -30.45 -24.39 -4.16
C GLY A 144 -29.09 -23.71 -4.03
N ASP A 145 -28.44 -23.42 -5.16
CA ASP A 145 -27.18 -22.67 -5.20
C ASP A 145 -26.07 -23.24 -4.29
N THR A 146 -25.86 -24.57 -4.28
CA THR A 146 -24.82 -25.23 -3.48
C THR A 146 -25.07 -25.41 -1.96
N TYR A 147 -26.23 -25.02 -1.42
CA TYR A 147 -26.56 -25.19 0.00
C TYR A 147 -27.07 -26.59 0.35
N TYR A 148 -26.38 -27.64 -0.07
CA TYR A 148 -26.79 -29.03 0.07
C TYR A 148 -26.85 -29.51 1.52
N ALA A 149 -26.01 -28.98 2.39
CA ALA A 149 -26.07 -29.24 3.81
C ALA A 149 -27.44 -28.85 4.41
N PHE A 150 -28.05 -27.79 3.90
CA PHE A 150 -29.38 -27.36 4.35
C PHE A 150 -30.48 -28.30 3.83
N ALA A 151 -30.40 -28.77 2.59
CA ALA A 151 -31.33 -29.76 2.07
C ALA A 151 -31.28 -31.11 2.82
N ALA A 152 -30.13 -31.45 3.37
CA ALA A 152 -29.94 -32.65 4.16
C ALA A 152 -30.46 -32.54 5.62
N ALA A 153 -30.74 -31.33 6.10
CA ALA A 153 -31.24 -31.09 7.44
C ALA A 153 -32.63 -31.73 7.66
N THR A 154 -32.78 -32.41 8.74
CA THR A 154 -34.02 -33.13 9.09
C THR A 154 -35.05 -32.25 9.79
N ASP A 155 -34.64 -31.12 10.34
CA ASP A 155 -35.50 -30.15 11.03
C ASP A 155 -35.42 -28.80 10.27
N GLN A 156 -36.51 -28.47 9.58
CA GLN A 156 -36.68 -27.22 8.84
C GLN A 156 -38.17 -26.91 8.63
N PHE A 157 -38.47 -25.63 8.50
CA PHE A 157 -39.83 -25.22 8.15
C PHE A 157 -39.85 -23.96 7.27
N ASP A 158 -40.84 -23.91 6.39
CA ASP A 158 -41.14 -22.73 5.59
C ASP A 158 -42.27 -21.96 6.28
N THR A 159 -42.06 -20.66 6.46
CA THR A 159 -43.07 -19.79 7.12
C THR A 159 -44.21 -19.41 6.19
N GLY A 160 -44.06 -19.59 4.89
CA GLY A 160 -44.98 -19.11 3.87
C GLY A 160 -44.96 -17.57 3.69
N LEU A 161 -44.10 -16.83 4.40
CA LEU A 161 -44.03 -15.38 4.30
C LEU A 161 -43.16 -14.96 3.12
N PRO A 162 -43.65 -14.20 2.11
CA PRO A 162 -42.86 -13.73 0.99
C PRO A 162 -41.72 -12.81 1.44
N LEU A 163 -40.51 -13.02 0.90
CA LEU A 163 -39.31 -12.25 1.30
C LEU A 163 -39.45 -10.75 1.03
N ASP A 164 -40.03 -10.38 -0.09
CA ASP A 164 -40.29 -8.99 -0.44
C ASP A 164 -41.19 -8.31 0.58
N GLU A 165 -42.23 -8.99 1.07
CA GLU A 165 -43.09 -8.49 2.15
C GLU A 165 -42.32 -8.37 3.49
N VAL A 166 -41.47 -9.33 3.83
CA VAL A 166 -40.62 -9.28 5.02
C VAL A 166 -39.66 -8.10 4.96
N VAL A 167 -39.08 -7.80 3.81
CA VAL A 167 -38.16 -6.64 3.62
C VAL A 167 -38.94 -5.33 3.74
N MET A 168 -40.12 -5.23 3.12
CA MET A 168 -40.97 -4.05 3.24
C MET A 168 -41.43 -3.79 4.69
N GLU A 169 -41.76 -4.85 5.40
CA GLU A 169 -42.14 -4.77 6.82
C GLU A 169 -40.96 -4.31 7.69
N TYR A 170 -39.75 -4.79 7.43
CA TYR A 170 -38.52 -4.35 8.10
C TYR A 170 -38.25 -2.86 7.86
N ILE A 171 -38.30 -2.42 6.59
CA ILE A 171 -38.09 -1.01 6.25
C ILE A 171 -39.11 -0.11 6.95
N THR A 172 -40.38 -0.50 6.96
CA THR A 172 -41.46 0.36 7.51
C THR A 172 -41.49 0.33 9.03
N LYS A 173 -41.34 -0.84 9.66
CA LYS A 173 -41.50 -0.98 11.11
C LYS A 173 -40.22 -0.76 11.89
N GLU A 174 -39.11 -1.32 11.43
CA GLU A 174 -37.81 -1.26 12.14
C GLU A 174 -37.06 0.00 11.75
N LEU A 175 -36.86 0.24 10.46
CA LEU A 175 -36.12 1.39 9.93
C LEU A 175 -36.99 2.68 9.85
N LYS A 176 -38.25 2.64 10.29
CA LYS A 176 -39.16 3.81 10.29
C LYS A 176 -39.33 4.43 8.89
N GLY A 177 -39.22 3.65 7.84
CA GLY A 177 -39.36 4.08 6.45
C GLY A 177 -38.10 4.69 5.80
N VAL A 178 -36.95 4.66 6.47
CA VAL A 178 -35.69 5.22 5.94
C VAL A 178 -34.62 4.15 5.95
N ILE A 179 -34.00 3.93 4.77
CA ILE A 179 -32.78 3.12 4.64
C ILE A 179 -31.60 4.08 4.72
N GLY A 180 -30.84 4.06 5.81
CA GLY A 180 -29.75 4.98 6.09
C GLY A 180 -28.45 4.59 5.38
N GLU A 181 -27.44 5.46 5.53
CA GLU A 181 -26.11 5.29 4.91
C GLU A 181 -25.35 4.07 5.44
N GLU A 182 -25.70 3.54 6.62
CA GLU A 182 -25.14 2.31 7.19
C GLU A 182 -25.37 1.07 6.33
N TYR A 183 -26.29 1.12 5.37
CA TYR A 183 -26.55 0.07 4.38
C TYR A 183 -25.88 0.32 3.02
N ALA A 184 -25.18 1.42 2.85
CA ALA A 184 -24.58 1.80 1.56
C ALA A 184 -23.31 0.99 1.22
N LEU A 185 -22.61 0.49 2.23
CA LEU A 185 -21.39 -0.25 2.09
C LEU A 185 -21.50 -1.68 2.66
N PRO A 186 -20.77 -2.65 2.10
CA PRO A 186 -20.64 -3.96 2.71
C PRO A 186 -20.07 -3.83 4.13
N GLY A 187 -20.65 -4.55 5.08
CA GLY A 187 -20.07 -4.64 6.45
C GLY A 187 -18.97 -5.70 6.51
N ASP A 188 -18.23 -5.70 7.62
CA ASP A 188 -17.09 -6.62 7.90
C ASP A 188 -17.52 -8.06 8.20
N ARG A 189 -18.66 -8.50 7.66
CA ARG A 189 -19.23 -9.83 7.94
C ARG A 189 -18.55 -10.95 7.16
N ILE A 190 -18.04 -10.62 5.98
CA ILE A 190 -17.35 -11.55 5.09
C ILE A 190 -16.09 -10.83 4.62
N VAL A 191 -14.94 -11.37 4.94
CA VAL A 191 -13.64 -10.76 4.61
C VAL A 191 -12.76 -11.79 3.89
N ARG A 192 -11.84 -11.31 3.03
CA ARG A 192 -10.82 -12.15 2.44
C ARG A 192 -9.58 -12.14 3.35
N ALA A 193 -9.17 -13.32 3.80
CA ALA A 193 -7.94 -13.45 4.59
C ALA A 193 -6.72 -13.23 3.70
N ALA A 194 -5.71 -12.52 4.21
CA ALA A 194 -4.42 -12.37 3.55
C ALA A 194 -3.63 -13.68 3.56
N SER A 195 -2.94 -14.00 2.46
CA SER A 195 -2.06 -15.17 2.36
C SER A 195 -0.77 -15.00 3.17
N ALA A 196 -0.04 -16.10 3.38
CA ALA A 196 1.28 -16.02 4.00
C ALA A 196 2.26 -15.19 3.14
N GLU A 197 2.16 -15.30 1.80
CA GLU A 197 2.97 -14.52 0.85
C GLU A 197 2.62 -13.03 0.91
N GLU A 198 1.33 -12.67 0.95
CA GLU A 198 0.91 -11.28 1.16
C GLU A 198 1.38 -10.72 2.53
N LEU A 199 1.38 -11.56 3.58
CA LEU A 199 1.87 -11.17 4.90
C LEU A 199 3.39 -11.02 4.92
N GLU A 200 4.13 -11.84 4.17
CA GLU A 200 5.57 -11.76 4.00
C GLU A 200 5.96 -10.54 3.17
N ALA A 201 5.33 -10.32 2.02
CA ALA A 201 5.51 -9.12 1.21
C ALA A 201 5.25 -7.85 2.02
N ARG A 202 4.20 -7.85 2.85
CA ARG A 202 3.92 -6.78 3.79
C ARG A 202 5.05 -6.58 4.81
N GLY A 203 5.64 -7.66 5.32
CA GLY A 203 6.79 -7.61 6.22
C GLY A 203 7.97 -6.90 5.57
N THR A 204 8.31 -7.28 4.34
CA THR A 204 9.37 -6.67 3.54
C THR A 204 9.07 -5.21 3.23
N PHE A 205 7.84 -4.88 2.83
CA PHE A 205 7.41 -3.49 2.62
C PHE A 205 7.61 -2.63 3.88
N LEU A 206 7.20 -3.14 5.05
CA LEU A 206 7.37 -2.43 6.33
C LEU A 206 8.84 -2.24 6.70
N GLU A 207 9.68 -3.22 6.39
CA GLU A 207 11.11 -3.18 6.62
C GLU A 207 11.77 -2.13 5.72
N ASN A 208 11.43 -2.13 4.44
CA ASN A 208 11.86 -1.12 3.47
C ASN A 208 11.38 0.28 3.85
N MET A 209 10.12 0.44 4.25
CA MET A 209 9.59 1.72 4.73
C MET A 209 10.33 2.24 5.98
N SER A 210 10.73 1.36 6.89
CA SER A 210 11.52 1.76 8.07
C SER A 210 12.93 2.24 7.70
N LEU A 211 13.51 1.68 6.64
CA LEU A 211 14.80 2.10 6.10
C LEU A 211 14.72 3.41 5.31
N LEU A 212 13.62 3.65 4.60
CA LEU A 212 13.38 4.85 3.81
C LEU A 212 12.93 6.05 4.64
N CYS A 213 12.24 5.82 5.75
CA CYS A 213 11.61 6.85 6.56
C CYS A 213 12.17 6.80 8.00
N ASP A 214 13.29 7.46 8.23
CA ASP A 214 13.60 7.87 9.59
C ASP A 214 12.60 8.94 10.03
N LEU A 215 11.53 8.52 10.70
CA LEU A 215 10.47 9.43 11.15
C LEU A 215 10.96 10.50 12.13
N THR A 216 12.18 10.35 12.67
CA THR A 216 12.80 11.40 13.52
C THR A 216 13.22 12.63 12.71
N ALA A 217 13.36 12.49 11.39
CA ALA A 217 13.65 13.60 10.49
C ALA A 217 12.45 14.55 10.26
N TYR A 218 11.24 14.15 10.68
CA TYR A 218 10.02 14.90 10.45
C TYR A 218 9.42 15.47 11.74
N THR A 219 8.59 16.49 11.61
CA THR A 219 7.88 17.07 12.75
C THR A 219 6.88 16.09 13.35
N GLU A 220 6.73 16.13 14.68
CA GLU A 220 5.85 15.19 15.41
C GLU A 220 4.41 15.20 14.89
N ASP A 221 3.87 16.37 14.54
CA ASP A 221 2.51 16.49 14.02
C ASP A 221 2.36 15.82 12.64
N SER A 222 3.36 15.97 11.76
CA SER A 222 3.29 15.44 10.39
C SER A 222 3.41 13.91 10.33
N VAL A 223 4.03 13.27 11.31
CA VAL A 223 4.22 11.82 11.34
C VAL A 223 3.01 11.04 11.88
N GLN A 224 2.02 11.71 12.50
CA GLN A 224 0.91 11.01 13.17
C GLN A 224 0.10 10.15 12.20
N GLY A 225 -0.20 10.67 11.00
CA GLY A 225 -0.92 9.93 9.97
C GLY A 225 -0.16 8.67 9.51
N VAL A 226 1.14 8.82 9.27
CA VAL A 226 2.01 7.70 8.87
C VAL A 226 2.11 6.66 9.99
N LYS A 227 2.33 7.09 11.25
CA LYS A 227 2.37 6.18 12.42
C LYS A 227 1.07 5.40 12.59
N ALA A 228 -0.09 6.06 12.43
CA ALA A 228 -1.40 5.43 12.54
C ALA A 228 -1.64 4.41 11.41
N ALA A 229 -1.39 4.79 10.17
CA ALA A 229 -1.53 3.91 9.01
C ALA A 229 -0.56 2.72 9.08
N TYR A 230 0.68 2.95 9.49
CA TYR A 230 1.67 1.90 9.71
C TYR A 230 1.24 0.92 10.81
N ALA A 231 0.68 1.41 11.93
CA ALA A 231 0.15 0.56 12.99
C ALA A 231 -1.04 -0.29 12.50
N ALA A 232 -1.96 0.31 11.72
CA ALA A 232 -3.07 -0.40 11.10
C ALA A 232 -2.58 -1.46 10.12
N TYR A 233 -1.60 -1.14 9.28
CA TYR A 233 -0.98 -2.06 8.34
C TYR A 233 -0.33 -3.26 9.04
N LYS A 234 0.40 -3.03 10.13
CA LYS A 234 0.97 -4.12 10.96
C LYS A 234 -0.08 -5.03 11.58
N ALA A 235 -1.21 -4.45 12.01
CA ALA A 235 -2.30 -5.18 12.66
C ALA A 235 -3.23 -5.89 11.68
N ALA A 236 -3.22 -5.53 10.39
CA ALA A 236 -4.11 -6.05 9.37
C ALA A 236 -3.94 -7.57 9.20
N LYS A 237 -5.05 -8.28 9.15
CA LYS A 237 -5.12 -9.75 8.97
C LYS A 237 -5.89 -10.17 7.74
N THR A 238 -6.49 -9.21 7.02
CA THR A 238 -7.28 -9.44 5.81
C THR A 238 -6.75 -8.61 4.67
N THR A 239 -6.97 -9.04 3.43
CA THR A 239 -6.56 -8.32 2.23
C THR A 239 -7.16 -6.92 2.21
N GLU A 240 -8.44 -6.77 2.54
CA GLU A 240 -9.12 -5.47 2.57
C GLU A 240 -8.50 -4.52 3.60
N ALA A 241 -8.12 -5.05 4.78
CA ALA A 241 -7.47 -4.24 5.82
C ALA A 241 -6.04 -3.83 5.41
N VAL A 242 -5.32 -4.68 4.68
CA VAL A 242 -4.00 -4.35 4.09
C VAL A 242 -4.15 -3.25 3.05
N GLU A 243 -5.09 -3.41 2.10
CA GLU A 243 -5.37 -2.42 1.05
C GLU A 243 -5.75 -1.06 1.65
N ALA A 244 -6.65 -1.04 2.64
CA ALA A 244 -7.07 0.19 3.31
C ALA A 244 -5.91 0.87 4.05
N ALA A 245 -5.13 0.13 4.82
CA ALA A 245 -3.99 0.67 5.55
C ALA A 245 -2.88 1.16 4.61
N THR A 246 -2.66 0.47 3.47
CA THR A 246 -1.74 0.92 2.41
C THR A 246 -2.21 2.24 1.80
N ALA A 247 -3.50 2.35 1.46
CA ALA A 247 -4.07 3.58 0.94
C ALA A 247 -3.95 4.75 1.93
N ASP A 248 -4.19 4.52 3.22
CA ASP A 248 -4.01 5.53 4.26
C ASP A 248 -2.54 5.93 4.43
N LEU A 249 -1.61 4.98 4.31
CA LEU A 249 -0.17 5.25 4.35
C LEU A 249 0.25 6.16 3.18
N LEU A 250 -0.13 5.78 1.95
CA LEU A 250 0.15 6.57 0.74
C LEU A 250 -0.46 7.97 0.81
N LYS A 251 -1.64 8.12 1.41
CA LYS A 251 -2.28 9.42 1.64
C LYS A 251 -1.59 10.27 2.71
N ALA A 252 -0.99 9.63 3.71
CA ALA A 252 -0.31 10.33 4.81
C ALA A 252 1.12 10.79 4.42
N MET A 253 1.83 10.04 3.58
CA MET A 253 3.23 10.31 3.21
C MET A 253 3.46 11.71 2.62
N PRO A 254 2.64 12.25 1.70
CA PRO A 254 2.82 13.60 1.15
C PRO A 254 2.71 14.73 2.19
N ASN A 255 2.14 14.44 3.36
CA ASN A 255 1.97 15.42 4.43
C ASN A 255 3.15 15.47 5.40
N LEU A 256 4.19 14.66 5.18
CA LEU A 256 5.40 14.67 5.98
C LEU A 256 6.15 16.01 5.82
N VAL A 257 6.48 16.63 6.94
CA VAL A 257 7.19 17.91 7.01
C VAL A 257 8.49 17.72 7.75
N PHE A 258 9.61 17.96 7.11
CA PHE A 258 10.92 17.87 7.76
C PHE A 258 11.03 18.82 8.95
N VAL A 259 11.75 18.40 9.98
CA VAL A 259 12.11 19.28 11.09
C VAL A 259 12.86 20.49 10.51
N PRO A 260 12.40 21.71 10.81
CA PRO A 260 13.04 22.92 10.29
C PRO A 260 14.52 22.98 10.68
N ASN A 261 15.37 23.40 9.74
CA ASN A 261 16.78 23.57 10.00
C ASN A 261 17.04 24.67 11.06
N THR A 262 18.17 24.58 11.74
CA THR A 262 18.56 25.51 12.82
C THR A 262 19.51 26.61 12.37
N PHE A 263 19.84 26.69 11.07
CA PHE A 263 20.79 27.62 10.51
C PHE A 263 20.18 29.02 10.31
N THR A 264 20.80 30.05 10.82
CA THR A 264 20.28 31.43 10.78
C THR A 264 20.24 32.02 9.37
N ASP A 265 21.10 31.55 8.47
CA ASP A 265 21.23 31.97 7.08
C ASP A 265 20.45 31.13 6.06
N ALA A 266 19.62 30.17 6.55
CA ALA A 266 18.84 29.28 5.69
C ALA A 266 17.36 29.17 6.12
N GLN A 267 16.82 30.19 6.79
CA GLN A 267 15.43 30.23 7.26
C GLN A 267 14.43 30.68 6.18
N SER A 268 14.89 31.08 5.03
CA SER A 268 14.06 31.57 3.90
C SER A 268 14.75 31.33 2.56
N GLY A 269 14.03 31.59 1.48
CA GLY A 269 14.54 31.42 0.13
C GLY A 269 14.15 30.06 -0.48
N TRP A 270 14.45 29.90 -1.78
CA TRP A 270 14.09 28.72 -2.57
C TRP A 270 14.70 27.41 -2.03
N TYR A 271 15.80 27.49 -1.32
CA TYR A 271 16.56 26.34 -0.81
C TYR A 271 16.16 25.92 0.62
N LYS A 272 15.26 26.66 1.28
CA LYS A 272 14.92 26.36 2.69
C LYS A 272 14.49 24.93 2.89
N ALA A 273 13.53 24.43 2.09
CA ALA A 273 13.03 23.07 2.21
C ALA A 273 14.12 22.01 1.97
N ALA A 274 15.01 22.26 1.02
CA ALA A 274 16.15 21.39 0.75
C ALA A 274 17.17 21.37 1.89
N VAL A 275 17.36 22.50 2.60
CA VAL A 275 18.24 22.57 3.75
C VAL A 275 17.59 21.92 4.98
N ASP A 276 16.27 22.07 5.16
CA ASP A 276 15.51 21.34 6.19
C ASP A 276 15.71 19.84 6.01
N PHE A 277 15.47 19.32 4.80
CA PHE A 277 15.74 17.95 4.44
C PHE A 277 17.19 17.54 4.71
N ALA A 278 18.15 18.29 4.21
CA ALA A 278 19.57 17.94 4.27
C ALA A 278 20.11 17.88 5.72
N GLN A 279 19.61 18.74 6.62
CA GLN A 279 19.94 18.69 8.05
C GLN A 279 19.18 17.55 8.74
N ALA A 280 17.87 17.46 8.55
CA ALA A 280 17.02 16.47 9.21
C ALA A 280 17.42 15.02 8.86
N SER A 281 17.80 14.77 7.60
CA SER A 281 18.32 13.46 7.15
C SER A 281 19.78 13.20 7.50
N GLY A 282 20.47 14.17 8.08
CA GLY A 282 21.89 14.04 8.42
C GLY A 282 22.85 14.07 7.20
N LEU A 283 22.34 14.33 5.99
CA LEU A 283 23.16 14.37 4.78
C LEU A 283 24.16 15.52 4.76
N MET A 284 23.71 16.71 5.19
CA MET A 284 24.57 17.89 5.22
C MET A 284 24.54 18.58 6.58
N ASN A 285 25.71 18.88 7.10
CA ASN A 285 25.89 19.73 8.28
C ASN A 285 26.13 21.18 7.87
N GLY A 286 25.97 22.12 8.81
CA GLY A 286 26.39 23.49 8.63
C GLY A 286 27.90 23.62 8.44
N MET A 287 28.33 24.75 7.91
CA MET A 287 29.75 25.15 7.94
C MET A 287 30.18 25.51 9.35
N THR A 288 29.23 26.03 10.13
CA THR A 288 29.34 26.25 11.61
C THR A 288 28.10 25.64 12.27
N ALA A 289 28.01 25.74 13.58
CA ALA A 289 26.83 25.30 14.35
C ALA A 289 25.55 26.07 13.96
N THR A 290 25.67 27.29 13.47
CA THR A 290 24.55 28.22 13.20
C THR A 290 24.42 28.67 11.74
N GLU A 291 25.37 28.31 10.89
CA GLU A 291 25.40 28.77 9.49
C GLU A 291 25.52 27.59 8.54
N PHE A 292 24.61 27.52 7.56
CA PHE A 292 24.65 26.55 6.46
C PHE A 292 25.61 26.99 5.36
N ALA A 293 25.75 28.29 5.14
CA ALA A 293 26.49 28.94 4.06
C ALA A 293 25.98 28.55 2.66
N PRO A 294 24.70 28.85 2.31
CA PRO A 294 24.03 28.35 1.11
C PRO A 294 24.73 28.72 -0.20
N ASN A 295 25.38 29.88 -0.26
CA ASN A 295 26.03 30.42 -1.46
C ASN A 295 27.51 30.02 -1.60
N VAL A 296 28.07 29.32 -0.64
CA VAL A 296 29.46 28.81 -0.75
C VAL A 296 29.50 27.67 -1.76
N THR A 297 30.51 27.69 -2.61
CA THR A 297 30.73 26.63 -3.60
C THR A 297 31.09 25.30 -2.92
N THR A 298 30.52 24.21 -3.43
CA THR A 298 30.84 22.86 -2.94
C THR A 298 32.17 22.38 -3.47
N THR A 299 32.94 21.74 -2.59
CA THR A 299 34.20 21.12 -2.95
C THR A 299 34.02 19.61 -3.20
N ARG A 300 35.01 18.98 -3.85
CA ARG A 300 35.04 17.54 -4.08
C ARG A 300 34.94 16.75 -2.76
N ALA A 301 35.57 17.24 -1.69
CA ALA A 301 35.46 16.67 -0.35
C ALA A 301 34.01 16.69 0.19
N MET A 302 33.33 17.84 0.01
CA MET A 302 31.94 17.98 0.45
C MET A 302 31.00 17.03 -0.33
N VAL A 303 31.16 16.95 -1.64
CA VAL A 303 30.37 16.03 -2.48
C VAL A 303 30.62 14.58 -2.06
N ALA A 304 31.89 14.17 -1.93
CA ALA A 304 32.23 12.81 -1.47
C ALA A 304 31.58 12.49 -0.12
N GLN A 305 31.60 13.42 0.83
CA GLN A 305 31.04 13.23 2.17
C GLN A 305 29.51 13.05 2.15
N VAL A 306 28.81 13.82 1.31
CA VAL A 306 27.35 13.71 1.19
C VAL A 306 26.98 12.37 0.55
N LEU A 307 27.65 11.98 -0.53
CA LEU A 307 27.43 10.68 -1.19
C LEU A 307 27.76 9.50 -0.26
N TYR A 308 28.82 9.60 0.53
CA TYR A 308 29.21 8.57 1.50
C TYR A 308 28.15 8.41 2.60
N ARG A 309 27.59 9.52 3.10
CA ARG A 309 26.47 9.49 4.07
C ARG A 309 25.21 8.90 3.46
N LEU A 310 24.89 9.29 2.22
CA LEU A 310 23.75 8.74 1.49
C LEU A 310 23.87 7.21 1.36
N ALA A 311 25.08 6.69 1.16
CA ALA A 311 25.37 5.25 1.12
C ALA A 311 25.41 4.59 2.52
N GLY A 312 24.99 5.27 3.58
CA GLY A 312 24.99 4.75 4.94
C GLY A 312 26.37 4.72 5.62
N SER A 313 27.35 5.43 5.11
CA SER A 313 28.72 5.51 5.64
C SER A 313 29.39 4.13 5.82
N PRO A 314 29.47 3.32 4.77
CA PRO A 314 30.00 1.96 4.86
C PRO A 314 31.46 1.93 5.34
N THR A 315 31.83 0.85 5.97
CA THR A 315 33.23 0.64 6.40
C THR A 315 34.17 0.62 5.19
N VAL A 316 35.28 1.37 5.28
CA VAL A 316 36.25 1.52 4.19
C VAL A 316 37.60 0.91 4.59
N GLU A 317 38.18 0.16 3.67
CA GLU A 317 39.59 -0.23 3.83
C GLU A 317 40.49 1.01 3.62
N ARG A 318 41.27 1.35 4.63
CA ARG A 318 42.16 2.51 4.62
C ARG A 318 43.47 2.24 3.87
N THR A 319 43.37 1.60 2.70
CA THR A 319 44.49 1.32 1.80
C THR A 319 44.44 2.25 0.60
N GLY A 320 45.57 2.85 0.25
CA GLY A 320 45.67 3.74 -0.93
C GLY A 320 45.44 5.21 -0.56
N ALA A 321 46.48 5.88 -0.12
CA ALA A 321 46.42 7.31 0.19
C ALA A 321 46.63 8.17 -1.07
N PHE A 322 45.80 9.18 -1.29
CA PHE A 322 46.11 10.27 -2.19
C PHE A 322 47.12 11.21 -1.53
N ALA A 323 48.08 11.73 -2.31
CA ALA A 323 49.16 12.54 -1.78
C ALA A 323 48.70 13.81 -1.05
N ASP A 324 47.50 14.29 -1.38
CA ASP A 324 46.92 15.54 -0.87
C ASP A 324 45.72 15.31 0.09
N VAL A 325 45.54 14.07 0.56
CA VAL A 325 44.48 13.71 1.53
C VAL A 325 45.13 13.21 2.82
N ALA A 326 45.06 14.04 3.89
CA ALA A 326 45.64 13.67 5.16
C ALA A 326 44.80 12.59 5.88
N PRO A 327 45.43 11.52 6.42
CA PRO A 327 44.76 10.59 7.32
C PRO A 327 44.16 11.33 8.49
N GLY A 328 42.85 11.17 8.75
CA GLY A 328 42.16 11.91 9.82
C GLY A 328 41.47 13.20 9.38
N ALA A 329 41.57 13.61 8.11
CA ALA A 329 40.69 14.62 7.56
C ALA A 329 39.21 14.13 7.65
N TRP A 330 38.25 15.04 7.93
CA TRP A 330 36.84 14.72 8.09
C TRP A 330 36.21 14.03 6.87
N TYR A 331 36.82 14.18 5.71
CA TYR A 331 36.41 13.59 4.44
C TYR A 331 37.24 12.36 4.03
N TYR A 332 38.16 11.89 4.85
CA TYR A 332 39.13 10.86 4.48
C TYR A 332 38.45 9.56 4.02
N ASP A 333 37.58 9.01 4.87
CA ASP A 333 36.88 7.77 4.60
C ASP A 333 35.92 7.91 3.40
N ALA A 334 35.22 9.06 3.31
CA ALA A 334 34.34 9.37 2.17
C ALA A 334 35.08 9.41 0.84
N MET A 335 36.28 9.98 0.82
CA MET A 335 37.09 10.03 -0.39
C MET A 335 37.64 8.66 -0.82
N LEU A 336 38.08 7.85 0.15
CA LEU A 336 38.50 6.48 -0.13
C LEU A 336 37.36 5.65 -0.70
N TRP A 337 36.17 5.74 -0.10
CA TRP A 337 34.96 5.08 -0.57
C TRP A 337 34.60 5.54 -1.99
N ALA A 338 34.48 6.82 -2.22
CA ALA A 338 34.07 7.37 -3.50
C ALA A 338 35.08 7.03 -4.63
N SER A 339 36.37 6.87 -4.29
CA SER A 339 37.40 6.44 -5.21
C SER A 339 37.36 4.92 -5.47
N SER A 340 37.18 4.10 -4.43
CA SER A 340 37.11 2.64 -4.59
C SER A 340 35.89 2.17 -5.36
N THR A 341 34.77 2.87 -5.21
CA THR A 341 33.54 2.62 -5.98
C THR A 341 33.55 3.23 -7.39
N GLY A 342 34.56 4.05 -7.72
CA GLY A 342 34.68 4.68 -9.02
C GLY A 342 33.76 5.88 -9.24
N ILE A 343 32.90 6.24 -8.26
CA ILE A 343 31.95 7.34 -8.33
C ILE A 343 32.68 8.68 -8.51
N LEU A 344 33.71 8.90 -7.71
CA LEU A 344 34.52 10.12 -7.75
C LEU A 344 36.02 9.77 -7.72
N LYS A 345 36.63 9.61 -8.87
CA LYS A 345 38.03 9.19 -9.05
C LYS A 345 39.03 10.28 -8.71
N GLY A 346 40.22 9.89 -8.30
CA GLY A 346 41.37 10.76 -8.22
C GLY A 346 41.90 11.14 -9.60
N TYR A 347 43.00 11.93 -9.61
CA TYR A 347 43.70 12.36 -10.84
C TYR A 347 44.92 11.45 -11.11
N GLU A 348 45.37 11.46 -12.35
CA GLU A 348 46.51 10.66 -12.78
C GLU A 348 47.83 11.02 -12.06
N ASP A 349 47.92 12.20 -11.47
CA ASP A 349 49.06 12.68 -10.69
C ASP A 349 49.02 12.14 -9.21
N GLY A 350 48.10 11.26 -8.91
CA GLY A 350 47.96 10.67 -7.56
C GLY A 350 47.29 11.61 -6.53
N THR A 351 46.71 12.73 -6.99
CA THR A 351 45.99 13.69 -6.12
C THR A 351 44.49 13.45 -6.21
N TYR A 352 43.74 13.86 -5.19
CA TYR A 352 42.27 13.90 -5.19
C TYR A 352 41.70 15.27 -5.34
N ARG A 353 42.46 16.30 -5.00
CA ARG A 353 42.10 17.71 -5.01
C ARG A 353 40.84 18.01 -4.18
N PRO A 354 40.85 17.72 -2.87
CA PRO A 354 39.66 17.78 -1.99
C PRO A 354 39.04 19.18 -1.93
N ALA A 355 39.85 20.23 -2.00
CA ALA A 355 39.38 21.62 -1.94
C ALA A 355 38.89 22.19 -3.29
N ARG A 356 39.07 21.44 -4.39
CA ARG A 356 38.64 21.91 -5.72
C ARG A 356 37.10 21.97 -5.78
N ALA A 357 36.56 23.09 -6.25
CA ALA A 357 35.14 23.26 -6.48
C ALA A 357 34.62 22.30 -7.57
N VAL A 358 33.40 21.86 -7.47
CA VAL A 358 32.72 20.97 -8.39
C VAL A 358 31.75 21.78 -9.27
N SER A 359 31.87 21.65 -10.59
CA SER A 359 30.93 22.26 -11.53
C SER A 359 29.65 21.43 -11.65
N ARG A 360 28.57 22.04 -12.16
CA ARG A 360 27.28 21.41 -12.35
C ARG A 360 27.37 20.19 -13.28
N GLN A 361 28.09 20.27 -14.39
CA GLN A 361 28.31 19.12 -15.28
C GLN A 361 29.15 18.00 -14.64
N GLU A 362 30.08 18.33 -13.74
CA GLU A 362 30.82 17.34 -12.97
C GLU A 362 29.89 16.60 -11.99
N MET A 363 29.02 17.34 -11.28
CA MET A 363 28.04 16.73 -10.39
C MET A 363 27.08 15.81 -11.13
N ALA A 364 26.57 16.24 -12.28
CA ALA A 364 25.71 15.42 -13.13
C ALA A 364 26.40 14.11 -13.57
N THR A 365 27.69 14.17 -13.90
CA THR A 365 28.48 12.99 -14.26
C THR A 365 28.71 12.06 -13.06
N ILE A 366 28.88 12.63 -11.87
CA ILE A 366 29.03 11.87 -10.62
C ILE A 366 27.71 11.11 -10.32
N LEU A 367 26.57 11.77 -10.45
CA LEU A 367 25.25 11.17 -10.23
C LEU A 367 24.96 10.06 -11.23
N LEU A 368 25.27 10.25 -12.52
CA LEU A 368 25.13 9.19 -13.52
C LEU A 368 25.98 7.96 -13.19
N ARG A 369 27.21 8.15 -12.71
CA ARG A 369 28.08 7.04 -12.31
C ARG A 369 27.53 6.33 -11.06
N MET A 370 26.94 7.08 -10.16
CA MET A 370 26.32 6.51 -8.95
C MET A 370 25.09 5.68 -9.30
N ALA A 371 24.29 6.12 -10.27
CA ALA A 371 23.12 5.39 -10.75
C ALA A 371 23.48 4.17 -11.63
N ASP A 372 24.73 4.07 -12.11
CA ASP A 372 25.22 3.03 -13.03
C ASP A 372 24.34 2.80 -14.28
N VAL A 373 23.72 3.87 -14.77
CA VAL A 373 22.81 3.85 -15.93
C VAL A 373 23.54 4.23 -17.20
N LYS A 374 23.17 3.61 -18.32
CA LYS A 374 23.66 3.96 -19.66
C LYS A 374 22.53 4.50 -20.51
N LEU A 375 22.69 5.72 -21.00
CA LEU A 375 21.75 6.36 -21.92
C LEU A 375 22.18 6.16 -23.38
N GLY A 376 21.20 5.92 -24.27
CA GLY A 376 21.43 5.90 -25.71
C GLY A 376 21.82 7.27 -26.25
N ALA A 377 22.66 7.31 -27.27
CA ALA A 377 23.16 8.57 -27.85
C ALA A 377 22.02 9.49 -28.35
N ASP A 378 21.02 8.92 -29.01
CA ASP A 378 19.87 9.67 -29.53
C ASP A 378 19.07 10.36 -28.42
N LEU A 379 18.89 9.68 -27.27
CA LEU A 379 18.19 10.24 -26.10
C LEU A 379 19.01 11.37 -25.47
N VAL A 380 20.34 11.20 -25.39
CA VAL A 380 21.25 12.23 -24.88
C VAL A 380 21.21 13.48 -25.78
N ASP A 381 21.26 13.29 -27.08
CA ASP A 381 21.25 14.41 -28.06
C ASP A 381 19.88 15.14 -28.02
N ALA A 382 18.77 14.40 -27.93
CA ALA A 382 17.43 14.97 -27.80
C ALA A 382 17.30 15.81 -26.52
N ALA A 383 17.72 15.26 -25.36
CA ALA A 383 17.66 15.98 -24.09
C ALA A 383 18.49 17.25 -24.08
N LEU A 384 19.71 17.21 -24.66
CA LEU A 384 20.57 18.38 -24.71
C LEU A 384 20.09 19.44 -25.70
N ALA A 385 19.31 19.08 -26.72
CA ALA A 385 18.69 20.02 -27.63
C ALA A 385 17.59 20.87 -26.95
N GLU A 386 16.99 20.40 -25.89
CA GLU A 386 16.01 21.15 -25.08
C GLU A 386 16.67 22.18 -24.15
N ILE A 387 17.97 22.02 -23.86
CA ILE A 387 18.74 22.88 -22.97
C ILE A 387 19.36 24.02 -23.77
N ALA A 388 19.07 25.28 -23.44
CA ALA A 388 19.51 26.45 -24.20
C ALA A 388 21.04 26.54 -24.36
N ASP A 389 21.79 26.09 -23.37
CA ASP A 389 23.25 26.01 -23.35
C ASP A 389 23.80 24.58 -23.49
N GLY A 390 22.97 23.63 -23.94
CA GLY A 390 23.35 22.22 -24.12
C GLY A 390 24.55 21.99 -25.01
N GLY A 391 24.78 22.90 -26.02
CA GLY A 391 25.95 22.88 -26.85
C GLY A 391 27.27 23.21 -26.14
N SER A 392 27.23 23.81 -24.95
CA SER A 392 28.41 24.13 -24.12
C SER A 392 28.80 22.98 -23.16
N VAL A 393 28.00 21.92 -23.07
CA VAL A 393 28.30 20.77 -22.25
C VAL A 393 29.50 19.99 -22.82
N ALA A 394 30.49 19.76 -21.96
CA ALA A 394 31.68 18.98 -22.35
C ALA A 394 31.29 17.57 -22.81
N SER A 395 32.01 17.03 -23.83
CA SER A 395 31.68 15.70 -24.39
C SER A 395 31.57 14.57 -23.36
N TRP A 396 32.43 14.58 -22.35
CA TRP A 396 32.45 13.60 -21.30
C TRP A 396 31.28 13.73 -20.30
N ALA A 397 30.60 14.88 -20.26
CA ALA A 397 29.52 15.16 -19.31
C ALA A 397 28.12 15.08 -19.97
N ARG A 398 28.03 14.91 -21.30
CA ARG A 398 26.75 14.95 -22.05
C ARG A 398 25.71 13.99 -21.48
N ALA A 399 26.09 12.70 -21.26
CA ALA A 399 25.19 11.70 -20.73
C ALA A 399 24.76 12.02 -19.29
N GLY A 400 25.66 12.52 -18.44
CA GLY A 400 25.33 12.91 -17.07
C GLY A 400 24.35 14.09 -17.01
N VAL A 401 24.57 15.11 -17.85
CA VAL A 401 23.66 16.26 -17.94
C VAL A 401 22.28 15.84 -18.44
N ALA A 402 22.23 15.02 -19.51
CA ALA A 402 20.96 14.48 -20.02
C ALA A 402 20.22 13.64 -18.94
N PHE A 403 20.92 12.77 -18.23
CA PHE A 403 20.35 11.97 -17.13
C PHE A 403 19.71 12.85 -16.05
N CYS A 404 20.45 13.84 -15.56
CA CYS A 404 19.94 14.73 -14.51
C CYS A 404 18.81 15.64 -14.99
N TYR A 405 18.82 16.06 -16.24
CA TYR A 405 17.78 16.89 -16.84
C TYR A 405 16.48 16.10 -17.02
N LEU A 406 16.56 14.94 -17.70
CA LEU A 406 15.41 14.08 -17.96
C LEU A 406 14.77 13.56 -16.65
N GLY A 407 15.59 13.21 -15.67
CA GLY A 407 15.12 12.73 -14.36
C GLY A 407 14.65 13.84 -13.43
N GLY A 408 14.70 15.14 -13.81
CA GLY A 408 14.33 16.24 -12.91
C GLY A 408 15.25 16.42 -11.71
N ILE A 409 16.41 15.74 -11.69
CA ILE A 409 17.36 15.73 -10.57
C ILE A 409 18.08 17.07 -10.45
N MET A 410 18.51 17.63 -11.59
CA MET A 410 19.15 18.94 -11.67
C MET A 410 18.41 19.83 -12.66
N ASN A 411 17.64 20.75 -12.15
CA ASN A 411 16.92 21.74 -12.91
C ASN A 411 17.87 22.86 -13.39
N GLY A 412 17.46 23.61 -14.42
CA GLY A 412 18.20 24.76 -14.93
C GLY A 412 18.30 25.92 -13.93
N VAL A 413 19.15 26.89 -14.27
CA VAL A 413 19.32 28.11 -13.47
C VAL A 413 18.42 29.27 -13.95
N GLY A 414 17.47 28.96 -14.87
CA GLY A 414 16.52 29.87 -15.47
C GLY A 414 16.71 29.98 -17.00
N GLY A 415 15.62 30.30 -17.73
CA GLY A 415 15.63 30.42 -19.18
C GLY A 415 16.08 29.17 -19.93
N ALA A 416 15.76 27.98 -19.40
CA ALA A 416 16.20 26.66 -19.91
C ALA A 416 17.75 26.47 -19.97
N HIS A 417 18.52 27.24 -19.22
CA HIS A 417 19.98 27.09 -19.13
C HIS A 417 20.34 26.12 -18.00
N PHE A 418 21.21 25.16 -18.30
CA PHE A 418 21.76 24.23 -17.30
C PHE A 418 22.96 24.82 -16.56
N ASP A 419 23.72 25.74 -17.19
CA ASP A 419 24.99 26.29 -16.70
C ASP A 419 26.04 25.22 -16.37
N PRO A 420 26.50 24.43 -17.38
CA PRO A 420 27.31 23.26 -17.13
C PRO A 420 28.65 23.54 -16.45
N THR A 421 29.26 24.70 -16.69
CA THR A 421 30.53 25.09 -16.09
C THR A 421 30.40 25.91 -14.80
N GLY A 422 29.20 26.32 -14.46
CA GLY A 422 28.90 27.00 -13.19
C GLY A 422 29.25 26.12 -12.00
N MET A 423 29.83 26.74 -10.96
CA MET A 423 30.21 26.00 -9.75
C MET A 423 28.99 25.75 -8.87
N LEU A 424 28.84 24.51 -8.44
CA LEU A 424 27.72 24.08 -7.61
C LEU A 424 27.81 24.69 -6.21
N THR A 425 26.77 25.38 -5.76
CA THR A 425 26.71 25.92 -4.40
C THR A 425 26.18 24.86 -3.42
N ARG A 426 26.36 25.08 -2.13
CA ARG A 426 25.84 24.18 -1.07
C ARG A 426 24.32 24.10 -1.10
N ALA A 427 23.63 25.22 -1.35
CA ALA A 427 22.18 25.22 -1.52
C ALA A 427 21.73 24.37 -2.73
N GLN A 428 22.44 24.49 -3.84
CA GLN A 428 22.15 23.67 -5.04
C GLN A 428 22.44 22.18 -4.79
N LEU A 429 23.49 21.84 -4.05
CA LEU A 429 23.78 20.46 -3.66
C LEU A 429 22.64 19.88 -2.80
N ALA A 430 22.18 20.63 -1.79
CA ALA A 430 21.02 20.21 -0.97
C ALA A 430 19.77 20.01 -1.84
N GLN A 431 19.52 20.91 -2.81
CA GLN A 431 18.37 20.80 -3.71
C GLN A 431 18.44 19.56 -4.61
N VAL A 432 19.61 19.20 -5.09
CA VAL A 432 19.82 17.99 -5.90
C VAL A 432 19.37 16.74 -5.13
N PHE A 433 19.78 16.60 -3.88
CA PHE A 433 19.40 15.44 -3.05
C PHE A 433 17.95 15.51 -2.59
N PHE A 434 17.40 16.70 -2.38
CA PHE A 434 15.98 16.87 -2.11
C PHE A 434 15.10 16.50 -3.32
N ASN A 435 15.54 16.82 -4.54
CA ASN A 435 14.87 16.38 -5.76
C ASN A 435 14.90 14.85 -5.89
N LEU A 436 16.05 14.21 -5.64
CA LEU A 436 16.16 12.74 -5.64
C LEU A 436 15.22 12.10 -4.61
N TYR A 437 15.13 12.67 -3.40
CA TYR A 437 14.18 12.22 -2.39
C TYR A 437 12.73 12.32 -2.90
N ASN A 438 12.33 13.45 -3.48
CA ASN A 438 10.97 13.65 -4.00
C ASN A 438 10.65 12.68 -5.15
N ILE A 439 11.60 12.43 -6.06
CA ILE A 439 11.44 11.45 -7.15
C ILE A 439 11.18 10.06 -6.58
N GLY A 440 11.97 9.61 -5.62
CA GLY A 440 11.76 8.33 -4.95
C GLY A 440 10.41 8.25 -4.23
N MET A 441 9.97 9.34 -3.58
CA MET A 441 8.66 9.40 -2.95
C MET A 441 7.52 9.33 -3.98
N ASP A 442 7.65 10.01 -5.12
CA ASP A 442 6.66 9.97 -6.21
C ASP A 442 6.58 8.56 -6.84
N GLU A 443 7.71 7.87 -7.00
CA GLU A 443 7.74 6.48 -7.48
C GLU A 443 7.02 5.54 -6.51
N VAL A 444 7.30 5.64 -5.21
CA VAL A 444 6.60 4.85 -4.17
C VAL A 444 5.08 5.09 -4.20
N MET A 445 4.66 6.35 -4.36
CA MET A 445 3.23 6.70 -4.39
C MET A 445 2.51 6.25 -5.66
N ASN A 446 3.21 6.18 -6.80
CA ASN A 446 2.61 5.90 -8.10
C ASN A 446 2.71 4.41 -8.51
N SER A 447 3.67 3.67 -8.01
CA SER A 447 3.88 2.27 -8.41
C SER A 447 2.85 1.31 -7.81
N GLY A 448 2.32 1.61 -6.62
CA GLY A 448 1.52 0.65 -5.85
C GLY A 448 2.27 -0.66 -5.54
N GLU A 449 3.51 -0.76 -5.97
CA GLU A 449 4.43 -1.87 -5.75
C GLU A 449 5.45 -1.49 -4.65
N ASP A 450 6.08 -2.51 -4.07
CA ASP A 450 7.09 -2.33 -3.02
C ASP A 450 8.18 -1.33 -3.48
N PRO A 451 8.44 -0.27 -2.73
CA PRO A 451 9.54 0.61 -3.05
C PRO A 451 10.84 -0.17 -2.96
N GLU A 452 11.56 -0.25 -4.06
CA GLU A 452 12.96 -0.64 -3.98
C GLU A 452 13.70 0.33 -3.03
N PRO A 453 14.57 -0.14 -2.13
CA PRO A 453 15.28 0.75 -1.24
C PRO A 453 15.99 1.84 -2.04
N ALA A 454 15.99 3.09 -1.55
CA ALA A 454 16.62 4.22 -2.24
C ALA A 454 18.08 3.96 -2.66
N SER A 455 18.76 3.01 -1.98
CA SER A 455 20.06 2.48 -2.39
C SER A 455 19.98 1.64 -3.67
N SER A 456 18.83 1.05 -4.03
CA SER A 456 18.65 0.31 -5.29
C SER A 456 18.25 1.23 -6.44
N LEU A 457 17.51 2.32 -6.19
CA LEU A 457 17.30 3.40 -7.17
C LEU A 457 18.62 4.08 -7.57
N LEU A 458 19.63 4.02 -6.69
CA LEU A 458 20.97 4.49 -6.96
C LEU A 458 21.93 3.36 -7.37
N ALA A 459 21.50 2.10 -7.34
CA ALA A 459 22.26 0.90 -7.72
C ALA A 459 21.74 0.21 -8.99
N ALA A 460 20.57 0.64 -9.53
CA ALA A 460 20.05 0.23 -10.85
C ALA A 460 20.53 1.21 -11.95
#